data_9bf5b300d6a58260fe609bbed0e4d641
#
_entry.id   9bf5b300d6a58260fe609bbed0e4d641
#
_cell.length_a   1.000
_cell.length_b   1.000
_cell.length_c   1.000
_cell.angle_alpha   90.00
_cell.angle_beta   90.00
_cell.angle_gamma   90.00
#
_symmetry.space_group_name_H-M   'P 1'
#
loop_
_entity.id
_entity.type
_entity.pdbx_description
1 polymer ?
#
loop_
_entity_poly.entity_id
_entity_poly.type
_entity_poly.pdbx_seq_one_letter_code
_entity_poly.pdbx_strand_id
1 'polypeptide(L)'
;MATRGGGAAGRTYELMVLGASGFTGQFVVQELARVAAGDEFRSSGLRWAVAGRNRSKLEDVLRRAAEALGMPQLKSEIDIIICDVGDPSSLDAMCKQTTAVLSCVGPYRFYGEPVVKACVENGTHCIDISGEPKYLEGMYFKYNSQAADKGVYIIGSCGFDSVPADLGVLFTRDNLKGTLTAIESFLSFHSGPEGTCIHDGTWQSAIYGFSDQDGLRKLRKQIGHKPLPIIGAKQKRRGTVFYSDELKQYSIPFLGSDVSVVKRTQRYLYENLEEAPVQYSAYTTVGGIASVVKLIFAGLLFLLFAKFSFGRSLLIKYPKFFSFGYFTKEGPTQKQMNDSSFTMMMFGEGYSEGQDPQQGKPNVKICTQVKGPEAGYVATPIAMVQVAVTLLKERSSLPQRGGVYTPGGAFSKTKLIERLNQNGIQFTVITRPEA
;
A
#
# COMPACT_ATOMS: atom_id res chain seq x y z
N MET A 1 -19.26 24.54 23.29
CA MET A 1 -17.98 24.29 24.01
C MET A 1 -17.28 23.12 23.33
N ALA A 2 -16.26 23.41 22.51
CA ALA A 2 -15.53 22.39 21.78
C ALA A 2 -14.54 21.74 22.74
N THR A 3 -14.72 20.45 23.00
CA THR A 3 -13.76 19.62 23.74
C THR A 3 -12.47 19.52 22.92
N ARG A 4 -11.39 20.13 23.39
CA ARG A 4 -10.05 19.95 22.86
C ARG A 4 -9.70 18.45 22.86
N GLY A 5 -9.44 17.89 21.69
CA GLY A 5 -8.97 16.52 21.52
C GLY A 5 -7.65 16.32 22.27
N GLY A 6 -7.71 15.66 23.40
CA GLY A 6 -6.52 15.24 24.15
C GLY A 6 -5.81 14.13 23.38
N GLY A 7 -4.50 14.26 23.15
CA GLY A 7 -3.74 13.11 22.70
C GLY A 7 -2.36 13.30 22.11
N ALA A 8 -1.81 14.51 22.00
CA ALA A 8 -0.47 14.66 21.41
C ALA A 8 0.57 15.40 22.29
N ALA A 9 0.18 15.96 23.39
CA ALA A 9 1.12 16.66 24.28
C ALA A 9 1.70 15.65 25.29
N GLY A 10 2.92 15.14 25.03
CA GLY A 10 3.65 14.29 25.98
C GLY A 10 4.26 13.00 25.42
N ARG A 11 4.11 12.70 24.13
CA ARG A 11 4.73 11.49 23.56
C ARG A 11 6.19 11.75 23.20
N THR A 12 7.05 10.76 23.48
CA THR A 12 8.49 10.86 23.26
C THR A 12 8.80 10.93 21.76
N TYR A 13 8.09 10.12 20.94
CA TYR A 13 8.34 10.02 19.51
C TYR A 13 7.09 10.41 18.70
N GLU A 14 7.32 10.97 17.53
CA GLU A 14 6.28 11.22 16.53
C GLU A 14 6.02 9.96 15.71
N LEU A 15 7.10 9.24 15.34
CA LEU A 15 7.03 8.01 14.55
C LEU A 15 7.83 6.87 15.20
N MET A 16 7.31 5.65 15.07
CA MET A 16 7.95 4.42 15.51
C MET A 16 7.93 3.39 14.39
N VAL A 17 9.09 2.94 13.92
CA VAL A 17 9.18 1.87 12.91
C VAL A 17 9.20 0.52 13.62
N LEU A 18 8.05 -0.17 13.64
CA LEU A 18 7.93 -1.51 14.20
C LEU A 18 8.26 -2.57 13.14
N GLY A 19 9.11 -3.54 13.50
CA GLY A 19 9.62 -4.53 12.55
C GLY A 19 10.78 -3.99 11.71
N ALA A 20 11.50 -3.00 12.23
CA ALA A 20 12.61 -2.32 11.58
C ALA A 20 13.74 -3.27 11.12
N SER A 21 13.93 -4.41 11.80
CA SER A 21 14.92 -5.43 11.41
C SER A 21 14.42 -6.42 10.34
N GLY A 22 13.17 -6.31 9.92
CA GLY A 22 12.62 -7.07 8.78
C GLY A 22 13.17 -6.60 7.45
N PHE A 23 12.96 -7.41 6.39
CA PHE A 23 13.52 -7.08 5.07
C PHE A 23 13.05 -5.71 4.56
N THR A 24 11.75 -5.43 4.55
CA THR A 24 11.22 -4.12 4.14
C THR A 24 11.49 -3.03 5.19
N GLY A 25 11.41 -3.38 6.49
CA GLY A 25 11.58 -2.44 7.59
C GLY A 25 12.93 -1.70 7.58
N GLN A 26 14.03 -2.37 7.18
CA GLN A 26 15.33 -1.73 7.07
C GLN A 26 15.36 -0.59 6.03
N PHE A 27 14.62 -0.72 4.93
CA PHE A 27 14.53 0.32 3.91
C PHE A 27 13.58 1.46 4.34
N VAL A 28 12.55 1.15 5.13
CA VAL A 28 11.71 2.18 5.77
C VAL A 28 12.55 3.00 6.76
N VAL A 29 13.45 2.37 7.53
CA VAL A 29 14.39 3.08 8.41
C VAL A 29 15.32 4.01 7.62
N GLN A 30 15.89 3.55 6.50
CA GLN A 30 16.75 4.37 5.64
C GLN A 30 15.98 5.58 5.07
N GLU A 31 14.78 5.34 4.54
CA GLU A 31 13.96 6.41 3.98
C GLU A 31 13.51 7.41 5.04
N LEU A 32 13.09 6.94 6.22
CA LEU A 32 12.71 7.82 7.32
C LEU A 32 13.90 8.67 7.80
N ALA A 33 15.10 8.09 7.92
CA ALA A 33 16.31 8.81 8.25
C ALA A 33 16.65 9.90 7.21
N ARG A 34 16.53 9.57 5.91
CA ARG A 34 16.72 10.52 4.81
C ARG A 34 15.75 11.70 4.92
N VAL A 35 14.47 11.43 5.15
CA VAL A 35 13.42 12.45 5.26
C VAL A 35 13.59 13.30 6.52
N ALA A 36 13.92 12.67 7.65
CA ALA A 36 14.15 13.37 8.92
C ALA A 36 15.32 14.35 8.86
N ALA A 37 16.34 14.06 8.05
CA ALA A 37 17.48 14.96 7.81
C ALA A 37 17.20 16.03 6.74
N GLY A 38 16.09 15.93 6.02
CA GLY A 38 15.70 16.87 4.97
C GLY A 38 15.27 18.23 5.48
N ASP A 39 15.12 19.18 4.55
CA ASP A 39 14.81 20.59 4.85
C ASP A 39 13.52 20.77 5.65
N GLU A 40 12.53 19.91 5.44
CA GLU A 40 11.23 19.97 6.12
C GLU A 40 11.33 19.81 7.63
N PHE A 41 12.32 19.05 8.12
CA PHE A 41 12.53 18.78 9.55
C PHE A 41 13.80 19.42 10.11
N ARG A 42 14.58 20.14 9.29
CA ARG A 42 15.87 20.74 9.70
C ARG A 42 15.76 21.63 10.92
N SER A 43 14.67 22.39 11.05
CA SER A 43 14.48 23.34 12.16
C SER A 43 13.73 22.77 13.36
N SER A 44 12.80 21.84 13.12
CA SER A 44 11.93 21.27 14.18
C SER A 44 12.43 19.94 14.73
N GLY A 45 13.27 19.23 13.97
CA GLY A 45 13.58 17.84 14.21
C GLY A 45 12.36 16.93 14.03
N LEU A 46 12.58 15.70 13.62
CA LEU A 46 11.58 14.62 13.66
C LEU A 46 12.04 13.62 14.72
N ARG A 47 11.25 13.45 15.77
CA ARG A 47 11.56 12.49 16.84
C ARG A 47 11.00 11.13 16.46
N TRP A 48 11.89 10.18 16.20
CA TRP A 48 11.49 8.84 15.79
C TRP A 48 12.40 7.77 16.43
N ALA A 49 11.92 6.53 16.44
CA ALA A 49 12.67 5.40 16.98
C ALA A 49 12.38 4.13 16.18
N VAL A 50 13.17 3.10 16.40
CA VAL A 50 13.01 1.77 15.81
C VAL A 50 12.57 0.77 16.86
N ALA A 51 11.69 -0.18 16.48
CA ALA A 51 11.17 -1.17 17.39
C ALA A 51 11.24 -2.59 16.79
N GLY A 52 11.49 -3.57 17.66
CA GLY A 52 11.53 -4.98 17.30
C GLY A 52 12.06 -5.85 18.45
N ARG A 53 12.13 -7.16 18.23
CA ARG A 53 12.42 -8.15 19.27
C ARG A 53 13.91 -8.27 19.63
N ASN A 54 14.78 -7.96 18.70
CA ASN A 54 16.21 -8.24 18.82
C ASN A 54 17.03 -6.94 18.69
N ARG A 55 17.60 -6.48 19.81
CA ARG A 55 18.40 -5.26 19.89
C ARG A 55 19.59 -5.27 18.91
N SER A 56 20.36 -6.35 18.87
CA SER A 56 21.54 -6.42 17.99
C SER A 56 21.18 -6.29 16.51
N LYS A 57 20.05 -6.91 16.06
CA LYS A 57 19.58 -6.74 14.68
C LYS A 57 19.11 -5.30 14.40
N LEU A 58 18.55 -4.60 15.37
CA LEU A 58 18.14 -3.20 15.22
C LEU A 58 19.39 -2.29 15.17
N GLU A 59 20.39 -2.53 15.99
CA GLU A 59 21.69 -1.85 15.94
C GLU A 59 22.36 -2.05 14.57
N ASP A 60 22.33 -3.26 14.02
CA ASP A 60 22.83 -3.55 12.67
C ASP A 60 22.07 -2.79 11.57
N VAL A 61 20.74 -2.63 11.69
CA VAL A 61 19.95 -1.83 10.74
C VAL A 61 20.35 -0.37 10.80
N LEU A 62 20.47 0.21 12.00
CA LEU A 62 20.89 1.60 12.17
C LEU A 62 22.33 1.81 11.65
N ARG A 63 23.23 0.86 11.89
CA ARG A 63 24.59 0.90 11.36
C ARG A 63 24.61 0.91 9.82
N ARG A 64 23.85 0.00 9.18
CA ARG A 64 23.74 -0.05 7.71
C ARG A 64 23.10 1.21 7.13
N ALA A 65 22.06 1.74 7.76
CA ALA A 65 21.43 3.00 7.37
C ALA A 65 22.43 4.17 7.49
N ALA A 66 23.19 4.23 8.58
CA ALA A 66 24.21 5.23 8.79
C ALA A 66 25.32 5.19 7.72
N GLU A 67 25.76 4.00 7.34
CA GLU A 67 26.76 3.80 6.29
C GLU A 67 26.21 4.17 4.90
N ALA A 68 25.00 3.72 4.57
CA ALA A 68 24.38 3.98 3.28
C ALA A 68 24.07 5.47 3.04
N LEU A 69 23.73 6.21 4.09
CA LEU A 69 23.37 7.63 4.02
C LEU A 69 24.53 8.59 4.37
N GLY A 70 25.67 8.07 4.83
CA GLY A 70 26.77 8.90 5.32
C GLY A 70 26.41 9.66 6.62
N MET A 71 25.55 9.09 7.47
CA MET A 71 24.98 9.71 8.67
C MET A 71 25.36 8.92 9.94
N PRO A 72 26.60 9.04 10.43
CA PRO A 72 27.11 8.23 11.55
C PRO A 72 26.32 8.43 12.86
N GLN A 73 25.69 9.58 13.04
CA GLN A 73 24.86 9.93 14.22
C GLN A 73 23.65 9.01 14.39
N LEU A 74 23.14 8.38 13.35
CA LEU A 74 21.98 7.47 13.45
C LEU A 74 22.22 6.31 14.45
N LYS A 75 23.49 5.93 14.67
CA LYS A 75 23.86 4.87 15.60
C LYS A 75 23.65 5.24 17.07
N SER A 76 23.71 6.52 17.39
CA SER A 76 23.64 7.04 18.78
C SER A 76 22.43 7.88 19.08
N GLU A 77 21.80 8.49 18.06
CA GLU A 77 20.67 9.40 18.25
C GLU A 77 19.29 8.72 18.11
N ILE A 78 19.25 7.54 17.47
CA ILE A 78 17.98 6.84 17.27
C ILE A 78 17.79 5.77 18.35
N ASP A 79 16.74 5.93 19.12
CA ASP A 79 16.39 5.01 20.19
C ASP A 79 15.90 3.65 19.67
N ILE A 80 16.25 2.60 20.41
CA ILE A 80 15.83 1.23 20.14
C ILE A 80 14.86 0.77 21.20
N ILE A 81 13.62 0.49 20.80
CA ILE A 81 12.55 -0.01 21.67
C ILE A 81 12.38 -1.51 21.45
N ILE A 82 12.56 -2.28 22.54
CA ILE A 82 12.30 -3.72 22.48
C ILE A 82 10.81 -3.97 22.55
N CYS A 83 10.28 -4.61 21.48
CA CYS A 83 8.86 -4.89 21.36
C CYS A 83 8.64 -6.21 20.62
N ASP A 84 7.83 -7.09 21.18
CA ASP A 84 7.36 -8.32 20.56
C ASP A 84 5.86 -8.24 20.28
N VAL A 85 5.46 -8.46 19.03
CA VAL A 85 4.02 -8.46 18.65
C VAL A 85 3.23 -9.59 19.30
N GLY A 86 3.89 -10.61 19.82
CA GLY A 86 3.31 -11.68 20.62
C GLY A 86 3.12 -11.34 22.11
N ASP A 87 3.69 -10.22 22.56
CA ASP A 87 3.54 -9.72 23.94
C ASP A 87 2.72 -8.42 23.96
N PRO A 88 1.44 -8.48 24.37
CA PRO A 88 0.57 -7.31 24.46
C PRO A 88 1.13 -6.20 25.34
N SER A 89 1.82 -6.52 26.42
CA SER A 89 2.38 -5.53 27.35
C SER A 89 3.51 -4.72 26.71
N SER A 90 4.35 -5.35 25.90
CA SER A 90 5.40 -4.66 25.14
C SER A 90 4.83 -3.77 24.03
N LEU A 91 3.74 -4.21 23.38
CA LEU A 91 3.02 -3.40 22.38
C LEU A 91 2.40 -2.15 23.03
N ASP A 92 1.73 -2.30 24.17
CA ASP A 92 1.14 -1.19 24.91
C ASP A 92 2.21 -0.18 25.36
N ALA A 93 3.31 -0.66 25.90
CA ALA A 93 4.44 0.18 26.32
C ALA A 93 5.04 0.97 25.15
N MET A 94 5.19 0.34 23.98
CA MET A 94 5.64 0.99 22.76
C MET A 94 4.64 2.02 22.26
N CYS A 95 3.34 1.65 22.15
CA CYS A 95 2.30 2.54 21.63
C CYS A 95 2.13 3.81 22.47
N LYS A 96 2.29 3.74 23.80
CA LYS A 96 2.22 4.90 24.69
C LYS A 96 3.31 5.94 24.42
N GLN A 97 4.41 5.57 23.80
CA GLN A 97 5.57 6.44 23.57
C GLN A 97 5.51 7.18 22.22
N THR A 98 4.66 6.75 21.26
CA THR A 98 4.68 7.30 19.90
C THR A 98 3.31 7.81 19.43
N THR A 99 3.33 8.83 18.56
CA THR A 99 2.11 9.34 17.92
C THR A 99 1.61 8.39 16.84
N ALA A 100 2.52 7.81 16.04
CA ALA A 100 2.15 6.84 15.00
C ALA A 100 3.17 5.70 14.91
N VAL A 101 2.66 4.51 14.65
CA VAL A 101 3.44 3.30 14.38
C VAL A 101 3.44 3.04 12.88
N LEU A 102 4.63 2.89 12.30
CA LEU A 102 4.85 2.36 10.95
C LEU A 102 5.12 0.86 11.09
N SER A 103 4.09 0.06 10.84
CA SER A 103 4.16 -1.38 11.03
C SER A 103 4.66 -2.10 9.78
N CYS A 104 5.86 -2.67 9.88
CA CYS A 104 6.49 -3.50 8.84
C CYS A 104 6.49 -4.99 9.21
N VAL A 105 5.60 -5.43 10.11
CA VAL A 105 5.57 -6.80 10.62
C VAL A 105 4.53 -7.63 9.86
N GLY A 106 4.97 -8.33 8.84
CA GLY A 106 4.18 -9.30 8.07
C GLY A 106 4.53 -10.77 8.40
N PRO A 107 3.71 -11.76 7.93
CA PRO A 107 2.41 -11.60 7.30
C PRO A 107 1.35 -11.00 8.25
N TYR A 108 0.62 -10.00 7.76
CA TYR A 108 -0.29 -9.21 8.61
C TYR A 108 -1.47 -10.00 9.16
N ARG A 109 -1.92 -11.03 8.48
CA ARG A 109 -2.96 -11.95 8.95
C ARG A 109 -2.64 -12.63 10.29
N PHE A 110 -1.35 -12.73 10.63
CA PHE A 110 -0.89 -13.35 11.89
C PHE A 110 -0.47 -12.31 12.92
N TYR A 111 0.16 -11.23 12.48
CA TYR A 111 0.86 -10.28 13.34
C TYR A 111 0.27 -8.88 13.34
N GLY A 112 -0.60 -8.55 12.38
CA GLY A 112 -1.12 -7.18 12.22
C GLY A 112 -2.17 -6.80 13.26
N GLU A 113 -3.12 -7.70 13.56
CA GLU A 113 -4.23 -7.39 14.48
C GLU A 113 -3.78 -7.01 15.90
N PRO A 114 -2.80 -7.68 16.56
CA PRO A 114 -2.31 -7.25 17.86
C PRO A 114 -1.76 -5.81 17.87
N VAL A 115 -1.08 -5.41 16.79
CA VAL A 115 -0.55 -4.04 16.63
C VAL A 115 -1.68 -3.03 16.50
N VAL A 116 -2.65 -3.28 15.63
CA VAL A 116 -3.82 -2.40 15.44
C VAL A 116 -4.60 -2.25 16.74
N LYS A 117 -4.83 -3.36 17.47
CA LYS A 117 -5.51 -3.36 18.77
C LYS A 117 -4.79 -2.46 19.77
N ALA A 118 -3.49 -2.68 19.97
CA ALA A 118 -2.69 -1.88 20.89
C ALA A 118 -2.67 -0.38 20.49
N CYS A 119 -2.57 -0.07 19.21
CA CYS A 119 -2.64 1.29 18.71
C CYS A 119 -3.98 1.95 19.04
N VAL A 120 -5.10 1.28 18.75
CA VAL A 120 -6.45 1.80 19.08
C VAL A 120 -6.63 1.98 20.58
N GLU A 121 -6.23 1.01 21.41
CA GLU A 121 -6.37 1.06 22.85
C GLU A 121 -5.57 2.20 23.47
N ASN A 122 -4.40 2.52 22.94
CA ASN A 122 -3.48 3.54 23.45
C ASN A 122 -3.58 4.91 22.74
N GLY A 123 -4.54 5.12 21.83
CA GLY A 123 -4.70 6.38 21.14
C GLY A 123 -3.54 6.72 20.18
N THR A 124 -2.92 5.70 19.59
CA THR A 124 -1.77 5.79 18.67
C THR A 124 -2.24 5.49 17.26
N HIS A 125 -1.80 6.27 16.28
CA HIS A 125 -2.10 5.99 14.87
C HIS A 125 -1.29 4.79 14.39
N CYS A 126 -1.81 4.06 13.40
CA CYS A 126 -1.12 2.93 12.79
C CYS A 126 -1.13 3.04 11.27
N ILE A 127 0.03 2.88 10.67
CA ILE A 127 0.23 2.83 9.23
C ILE A 127 0.89 1.49 8.92
N ASP A 128 0.35 0.74 7.96
CA ASP A 128 0.93 -0.52 7.52
C ASP A 128 1.02 -0.62 6.00
N ILE A 129 1.79 -1.59 5.52
CA ILE A 129 2.03 -1.86 4.10
C ILE A 129 1.42 -3.20 3.66
N SER A 130 0.32 -3.61 4.28
CA SER A 130 -0.34 -4.87 3.98
C SER A 130 -0.98 -4.88 2.60
N GLY A 131 -0.72 -5.92 1.81
CA GLY A 131 -1.44 -6.27 0.59
C GLY A 131 -2.45 -7.41 0.80
N GLU A 132 -2.96 -7.63 2.02
CA GLU A 132 -3.83 -8.76 2.38
C GLU A 132 -5.29 -8.31 2.59
N PRO A 133 -6.21 -8.42 1.59
CA PRO A 133 -7.57 -7.88 1.69
C PRO A 133 -8.36 -8.40 2.90
N LYS A 134 -8.17 -9.67 3.28
CA LYS A 134 -8.86 -10.23 4.45
C LYS A 134 -8.45 -9.55 5.76
N TYR A 135 -7.16 -9.26 5.93
CA TYR A 135 -6.67 -8.50 7.08
C TYR A 135 -7.23 -7.07 7.05
N LEU A 136 -7.05 -6.36 5.95
CA LEU A 136 -7.47 -4.97 5.79
C LEU A 136 -8.97 -4.76 6.05
N GLU A 137 -9.81 -5.61 5.44
CA GLU A 137 -11.27 -5.57 5.63
C GLU A 137 -11.66 -6.06 7.04
N GLY A 138 -10.88 -6.98 7.62
CA GLY A 138 -11.05 -7.45 9.00
C GLY A 138 -10.78 -6.37 10.04
N MET A 139 -9.72 -5.57 9.84
CA MET A 139 -9.40 -4.44 10.72
C MET A 139 -10.49 -3.37 10.66
N TYR A 140 -11.00 -3.07 9.47
CA TYR A 140 -12.16 -2.19 9.31
C TYR A 140 -13.37 -2.73 10.09
N PHE A 141 -13.72 -3.99 9.91
CA PHE A 141 -14.87 -4.60 10.56
C PHE A 141 -14.79 -4.56 12.09
N LYS A 142 -13.60 -4.84 12.64
CA LYS A 142 -13.41 -4.98 14.10
C LYS A 142 -13.16 -3.64 14.80
N TYR A 143 -12.42 -2.73 14.19
CA TYR A 143 -11.83 -1.59 14.89
C TYR A 143 -12.28 -0.22 14.39
N ASN A 144 -13.02 -0.11 13.28
CA ASN A 144 -13.37 1.18 12.70
C ASN A 144 -14.12 2.08 13.69
N SER A 145 -15.14 1.57 14.39
CA SER A 145 -15.89 2.35 15.36
C SER A 145 -15.02 2.80 16.54
N GLN A 146 -14.25 1.88 17.12
CA GLN A 146 -13.39 2.20 18.26
C GLN A 146 -12.31 3.21 17.91
N ALA A 147 -11.70 3.07 16.71
CA ALA A 147 -10.71 4.01 16.20
C ALA A 147 -11.33 5.39 15.96
N ALA A 148 -12.55 5.44 15.40
CA ALA A 148 -13.31 6.67 15.20
C ALA A 148 -13.60 7.40 16.51
N ASP A 149 -14.07 6.66 17.53
CA ASP A 149 -14.42 7.22 18.84
C ASP A 149 -13.19 7.78 19.59
N LYS A 150 -12.01 7.20 19.35
CA LYS A 150 -10.74 7.65 19.96
C LYS A 150 -9.95 8.64 19.10
N GLY A 151 -10.44 9.01 17.92
CA GLY A 151 -9.72 9.89 16.99
C GLY A 151 -8.41 9.29 16.45
N VAL A 152 -8.34 7.95 16.40
CA VAL A 152 -7.16 7.20 15.93
C VAL A 152 -7.33 6.86 14.45
N TYR A 153 -6.29 7.08 13.65
CA TYR A 153 -6.25 6.68 12.26
C TYR A 153 -5.47 5.37 12.10
N ILE A 154 -6.13 4.36 11.54
CA ILE A 154 -5.54 3.09 11.16
C ILE A 154 -5.57 3.04 9.63
N ILE A 155 -4.41 3.11 9.00
CA ILE A 155 -4.32 3.25 7.54
C ILE A 155 -3.48 2.10 7.00
N GLY A 156 -4.14 1.16 6.35
CA GLY A 156 -3.48 0.01 5.73
C GLY A 156 -3.14 0.22 4.26
N SER A 157 -2.31 -0.65 3.69
CA SER A 157 -1.88 -0.61 2.28
C SER A 157 -1.11 0.66 1.89
N CYS A 158 -0.29 1.19 2.80
CA CYS A 158 0.47 2.43 2.60
C CYS A 158 1.82 2.20 1.89
N GLY A 159 1.96 1.13 1.11
CA GLY A 159 3.11 0.85 0.27
C GLY A 159 2.77 0.90 -1.22
N PHE A 160 3.62 0.26 -2.03
CA PHE A 160 3.37 0.05 -3.45
C PHE A 160 2.01 -0.66 -3.69
N ASP A 161 1.69 -1.64 -2.87
CA ASP A 161 0.34 -2.22 -2.77
C ASP A 161 -0.47 -1.39 -1.74
N SER A 162 -1.22 -0.38 -2.03
CA SER A 162 -1.90 0.08 -3.24
C SER A 162 -1.86 1.61 -3.40
N VAL A 163 -0.86 2.32 -2.81
CA VAL A 163 -0.80 3.79 -2.91
C VAL A 163 -0.82 4.29 -4.36
N PRO A 164 -0.01 3.73 -5.30
CA PRO A 164 -0.04 4.17 -6.68
C PRO A 164 -1.40 3.99 -7.36
N ALA A 165 -2.08 2.88 -7.08
CA ALA A 165 -3.39 2.59 -7.66
C ALA A 165 -4.48 3.49 -7.08
N ASP A 166 -4.57 3.58 -5.76
CA ASP A 166 -5.63 4.26 -5.05
C ASP A 166 -5.58 5.78 -5.26
N LEU A 167 -4.39 6.38 -5.09
CA LEU A 167 -4.18 7.80 -5.39
C LEU A 167 -4.16 8.08 -6.90
N GLY A 168 -3.73 7.14 -7.73
CA GLY A 168 -3.78 7.27 -9.18
C GLY A 168 -5.21 7.40 -9.71
N VAL A 169 -6.18 6.68 -9.13
CA VAL A 169 -7.61 6.85 -9.44
C VAL A 169 -8.06 8.26 -9.07
N LEU A 170 -7.70 8.78 -7.90
CA LEU A 170 -8.04 10.14 -7.49
C LEU A 170 -7.38 11.18 -8.41
N PHE A 171 -6.09 11.02 -8.70
CA PHE A 171 -5.37 11.89 -9.63
C PHE A 171 -6.02 11.91 -11.02
N THR A 172 -6.41 10.76 -11.53
CA THR A 172 -7.08 10.65 -12.84
C THR A 172 -8.42 11.36 -12.83
N ARG A 173 -9.21 11.19 -11.76
CA ARG A 173 -10.50 11.86 -11.56
C ARG A 173 -10.34 13.38 -11.55
N ASP A 174 -9.39 13.86 -10.77
CA ASP A 174 -9.20 15.31 -10.55
C ASP A 174 -8.64 16.03 -11.78
N ASN A 175 -8.08 15.29 -12.74
CA ASN A 175 -7.57 15.82 -14.01
C ASN A 175 -8.50 15.62 -15.22
N LEU A 176 -9.63 14.92 -15.07
CA LEU A 176 -10.64 14.83 -16.11
C LEU A 176 -11.61 16.03 -16.01
N LYS A 177 -11.81 16.73 -17.11
CA LYS A 177 -12.88 17.73 -17.21
C LYS A 177 -14.23 17.02 -17.45
N GLY A 178 -15.01 16.88 -16.37
CA GLY A 178 -16.28 16.16 -16.40
C GLY A 178 -16.40 15.09 -15.32
N THR A 179 -17.20 14.06 -15.56
CA THR A 179 -17.47 12.98 -14.60
C THR A 179 -16.74 11.71 -15.04
N LEU A 180 -15.69 11.33 -14.33
CA LEU A 180 -15.01 10.05 -14.53
C LEU A 180 -15.88 8.91 -14.01
N THR A 181 -16.11 7.86 -14.81
CA THR A 181 -16.99 6.75 -14.43
C THR A 181 -16.32 5.39 -14.44
N ALA A 182 -15.22 5.23 -15.19
CA ALA A 182 -14.49 3.97 -15.21
C ALA A 182 -12.99 4.20 -15.45
N ILE A 183 -12.14 3.36 -14.83
CA ILE A 183 -10.70 3.30 -15.03
C ILE A 183 -10.26 1.85 -15.20
N GLU A 184 -9.36 1.61 -16.15
CA GLU A 184 -8.53 0.42 -16.24
C GLU A 184 -7.08 0.80 -15.97
N SER A 185 -6.44 0.18 -14.98
CA SER A 185 -5.00 0.33 -14.73
C SER A 185 -4.21 -0.84 -15.26
N PHE A 186 -3.03 -0.57 -15.78
CA PHE A 186 -2.09 -1.56 -16.31
C PHE A 186 -0.73 -1.35 -15.69
N LEU A 187 -0.35 -2.25 -14.82
CA LEU A 187 0.93 -2.25 -14.14
C LEU A 187 1.98 -2.98 -14.99
N SER A 188 3.10 -2.33 -15.24
CA SER A 188 4.29 -2.90 -15.91
C SER A 188 5.49 -2.77 -14.98
N PHE A 189 6.22 -3.87 -14.79
CA PHE A 189 7.50 -3.87 -14.11
C PHE A 189 8.63 -3.85 -15.13
N HIS A 190 9.63 -3.03 -14.85
CA HIS A 190 10.84 -2.91 -15.66
C HIS A 190 12.03 -3.37 -14.80
N SER A 191 12.86 -4.23 -15.32
CA SER A 191 14.05 -4.75 -14.65
C SER A 191 15.29 -4.59 -15.53
N GLY A 192 16.44 -4.43 -14.88
CA GLY A 192 17.73 -4.47 -15.54
C GLY A 192 18.14 -5.88 -15.97
N PRO A 193 19.40 -6.04 -16.44
CA PRO A 193 19.90 -7.31 -16.97
C PRO A 193 19.90 -8.48 -15.96
N GLU A 194 19.96 -8.17 -14.65
CA GLU A 194 19.92 -9.18 -13.58
C GLU A 194 18.50 -9.68 -13.25
N GLY A 195 17.50 -9.16 -13.96
CA GLY A 195 16.10 -9.52 -13.75
C GLY A 195 15.52 -8.98 -12.44
N THR A 196 14.32 -9.47 -12.10
CA THR A 196 13.58 -9.08 -10.90
C THR A 196 13.64 -10.17 -9.84
N CYS A 197 13.83 -9.79 -8.59
CA CYS A 197 13.70 -10.65 -7.43
C CYS A 197 12.87 -9.95 -6.35
N ILE A 198 12.08 -10.72 -5.60
CA ILE A 198 11.24 -10.25 -4.49
C ILE A 198 11.51 -11.14 -3.28
N HIS A 199 11.53 -10.57 -2.09
CA HIS A 199 11.68 -11.33 -0.85
C HIS A 199 10.44 -12.21 -0.59
N ASP A 200 10.64 -13.38 -0.01
CA ASP A 200 9.62 -14.43 0.16
C ASP A 200 8.45 -14.04 1.07
N GLY A 201 8.53 -12.94 1.82
CA GLY A 201 7.40 -12.41 2.61
C GLY A 201 6.15 -12.15 1.76
N THR A 202 6.31 -11.55 0.56
CA THR A 202 5.20 -11.35 -0.40
C THR A 202 4.67 -12.68 -0.93
N TRP A 203 5.55 -13.65 -1.19
CA TRP A 203 5.16 -14.99 -1.61
C TRP A 203 4.30 -15.70 -0.56
N GLN A 204 4.69 -15.61 0.72
CA GLN A 204 3.93 -16.17 1.83
C GLN A 204 2.54 -15.53 1.94
N SER A 205 2.44 -14.20 1.86
CA SER A 205 1.16 -13.50 1.86
C SER A 205 0.26 -13.93 0.68
N ALA A 206 0.82 -14.13 -0.51
CA ALA A 206 0.09 -14.64 -1.67
C ALA A 206 -0.43 -16.08 -1.44
N ILE A 207 0.41 -16.99 -0.93
CA ILE A 207 0.02 -18.38 -0.65
C ILE A 207 -1.14 -18.44 0.35
N TYR A 208 -1.02 -17.71 1.45
CA TYR A 208 -2.07 -17.69 2.46
C TYR A 208 -3.32 -16.95 2.00
N GLY A 209 -3.18 -15.86 1.27
CA GLY A 209 -4.31 -15.10 0.70
C GLY A 209 -5.14 -15.96 -0.25
N PHE A 210 -4.46 -16.69 -1.12
CA PHE A 210 -5.11 -17.61 -2.06
C PHE A 210 -5.83 -18.77 -1.36
N SER A 211 -5.21 -19.35 -0.31
CA SER A 211 -5.79 -20.48 0.43
C SER A 211 -7.02 -20.10 1.27
N ASP A 212 -7.28 -18.82 1.51
CA ASP A 212 -8.31 -18.33 2.43
C ASP A 212 -9.36 -17.41 1.77
N GLN A 213 -9.62 -17.61 0.50
CA GLN A 213 -10.64 -16.84 -0.23
C GLN A 213 -12.05 -16.99 0.36
N ASP A 214 -12.38 -18.17 0.91
CA ASP A 214 -13.68 -18.41 1.54
C ASP A 214 -13.83 -17.61 2.84
N GLY A 215 -12.75 -17.47 3.61
CA GLY A 215 -12.73 -16.60 4.78
C GLY A 215 -13.00 -15.13 4.44
N LEU A 216 -12.41 -14.63 3.36
CA LEU A 216 -12.68 -13.28 2.86
C LEU A 216 -14.15 -13.11 2.41
N ARG A 217 -14.69 -14.09 1.70
CA ARG A 217 -16.11 -14.07 1.28
C ARG A 217 -17.07 -14.05 2.49
N LYS A 218 -16.79 -14.84 3.53
CA LYS A 218 -17.57 -14.85 4.78
C LYS A 218 -17.50 -13.49 5.48
N LEU A 219 -16.30 -12.92 5.62
CA LEU A 219 -16.11 -11.59 6.21
C LEU A 219 -16.92 -10.52 5.45
N ARG A 220 -16.86 -10.50 4.13
CA ARG A 220 -17.63 -9.54 3.31
C ARG A 220 -19.13 -9.66 3.47
N LYS A 221 -19.65 -10.89 3.68
CA LYS A 221 -21.05 -11.12 4.03
C LYS A 221 -21.40 -10.56 5.40
N GLN A 222 -20.51 -10.69 6.39
CA GLN A 222 -20.71 -10.12 7.73
C GLN A 222 -20.68 -8.59 7.73
N ILE A 223 -19.77 -7.99 6.97
CA ILE A 223 -19.71 -6.53 6.79
C ILE A 223 -21.01 -6.01 6.15
N GLY A 224 -21.59 -6.74 5.21
CA GLY A 224 -22.94 -6.49 4.68
C GLY A 224 -23.07 -5.21 3.84
N HIS A 225 -21.99 -4.68 3.28
CA HIS A 225 -22.03 -3.49 2.44
C HIS A 225 -22.95 -3.68 1.21
N LYS A 226 -23.85 -2.76 0.98
CA LYS A 226 -24.62 -2.68 -0.27
C LYS A 226 -23.67 -2.45 -1.45
N PRO A 227 -23.97 -2.97 -2.65
CA PRO A 227 -23.21 -2.65 -3.85
C PRO A 227 -23.14 -1.13 -4.07
N LEU A 228 -21.99 -0.62 -4.51
CA LEU A 228 -21.89 0.75 -4.99
C LEU A 228 -22.73 0.91 -6.26
N PRO A 229 -23.39 2.07 -6.45
CA PRO A 229 -24.10 2.35 -7.68
C PRO A 229 -23.11 2.39 -8.86
N ILE A 230 -23.58 1.99 -10.02
CA ILE A 230 -22.83 2.13 -11.27
C ILE A 230 -23.28 3.46 -11.89
N ILE A 231 -22.33 4.38 -12.00
CA ILE A 231 -22.56 5.66 -12.66
C ILE A 231 -22.14 5.53 -14.12
N GLY A 232 -23.03 5.86 -15.03
CA GLY A 232 -22.80 5.75 -16.47
C GLY A 232 -22.79 4.30 -17.00
N ALA A 233 -22.09 4.09 -18.10
CA ALA A 233 -21.99 2.79 -18.75
C ALA A 233 -21.26 1.78 -17.87
N LYS A 234 -21.74 0.54 -17.85
CA LYS A 234 -21.08 -0.54 -17.12
C LYS A 234 -19.77 -0.94 -17.82
N GLN A 235 -18.67 -0.90 -17.07
CA GLN A 235 -17.36 -1.34 -17.56
C GLN A 235 -17.38 -2.81 -18.01
N LYS A 236 -16.91 -3.08 -19.21
CA LYS A 236 -16.75 -4.45 -19.72
C LYS A 236 -15.56 -5.11 -19.05
N ARG A 237 -15.77 -6.31 -18.51
CA ARG A 237 -14.67 -7.13 -17.97
C ARG A 237 -13.86 -7.71 -19.12
N ARG A 238 -12.55 -7.59 -19.04
CA ARG A 238 -11.62 -8.28 -19.93
C ARG A 238 -11.46 -9.75 -19.51
N GLY A 239 -10.94 -10.58 -20.41
CA GLY A 239 -10.67 -12.01 -20.14
C GLY A 239 -9.54 -12.20 -19.11
N THR A 240 -9.30 -13.47 -18.74
CA THR A 240 -8.22 -13.84 -17.81
C THR A 240 -6.83 -13.61 -18.43
N VAL A 241 -6.69 -13.77 -19.74
CA VAL A 241 -5.52 -13.40 -20.52
C VAL A 241 -6.03 -12.68 -21.77
N PHE A 242 -5.51 -11.51 -22.07
CA PHE A 242 -5.90 -10.74 -23.26
C PHE A 242 -4.72 -9.90 -23.77
N TYR A 243 -4.76 -9.55 -25.03
CA TYR A 243 -3.81 -8.61 -25.63
C TYR A 243 -4.34 -7.18 -25.48
N SER A 244 -3.52 -6.28 -24.93
CA SER A 244 -3.84 -4.85 -24.87
C SER A 244 -3.27 -4.17 -26.11
N ASP A 245 -4.14 -3.62 -26.94
CA ASP A 245 -3.73 -2.87 -28.12
C ASP A 245 -3.06 -1.55 -27.77
N GLU A 246 -3.46 -0.95 -26.65
CA GLU A 246 -2.90 0.31 -26.15
C GLU A 246 -1.44 0.15 -25.69
N LEU A 247 -1.10 -1.01 -25.12
CA LEU A 247 0.23 -1.29 -24.58
C LEU A 247 1.06 -2.23 -25.44
N LYS A 248 0.45 -2.83 -26.49
CA LYS A 248 1.08 -3.82 -27.37
C LYS A 248 1.66 -5.02 -26.63
N GLN A 249 0.98 -5.46 -25.55
CA GLN A 249 1.41 -6.57 -24.67
C GLN A 249 0.23 -7.40 -24.20
N TYR A 250 0.50 -8.67 -23.85
CA TYR A 250 -0.46 -9.47 -23.12
C TYR A 250 -0.59 -8.99 -21.68
N SER A 251 -1.79 -9.07 -21.16
CA SER A 251 -2.12 -8.66 -19.79
C SER A 251 -3.03 -9.68 -19.12
N ILE A 252 -2.95 -9.72 -17.80
CA ILE A 252 -3.79 -10.54 -16.91
C ILE A 252 -4.38 -9.65 -15.82
N PRO A 253 -5.47 -10.05 -15.15
CA PRO A 253 -5.94 -9.37 -13.95
C PRO A 253 -4.84 -9.28 -12.88
N PHE A 254 -4.67 -8.11 -12.28
CA PHE A 254 -3.75 -7.95 -11.17
C PHE A 254 -4.27 -8.67 -9.93
N LEU A 255 -3.45 -9.51 -9.32
CA LEU A 255 -3.83 -10.39 -8.21
C LEU A 255 -3.59 -9.79 -6.82
N GLY A 256 -3.10 -8.55 -6.74
CA GLY A 256 -2.86 -7.83 -5.49
C GLY A 256 -4.11 -7.20 -4.88
N SER A 257 -3.90 -6.30 -3.93
CA SER A 257 -4.97 -5.67 -3.13
C SER A 257 -5.68 -4.51 -3.82
N ASP A 258 -5.15 -3.97 -4.91
CA ASP A 258 -5.56 -2.69 -5.53
C ASP A 258 -7.06 -2.58 -5.75
N VAL A 259 -7.68 -3.59 -6.37
CA VAL A 259 -9.14 -3.57 -6.63
C VAL A 259 -9.95 -3.49 -5.34
N SER A 260 -9.50 -4.18 -4.28
CA SER A 260 -10.17 -4.14 -2.97
C SER A 260 -10.00 -2.77 -2.31
N VAL A 261 -8.79 -2.23 -2.33
CA VAL A 261 -8.44 -0.95 -1.71
C VAL A 261 -9.16 0.19 -2.43
N VAL A 262 -9.03 0.30 -3.74
CA VAL A 262 -9.71 1.33 -4.54
C VAL A 262 -11.24 1.28 -4.33
N LYS A 263 -11.84 0.07 -4.33
CA LYS A 263 -13.27 -0.07 -4.08
C LYS A 263 -13.69 0.44 -2.70
N ARG A 264 -12.87 0.24 -1.67
CA ARG A 264 -13.13 0.75 -0.31
C ARG A 264 -12.98 2.27 -0.27
N THR A 265 -12.01 2.83 -0.97
CA THR A 265 -11.86 4.28 -1.16
C THR A 265 -13.10 4.87 -1.84
N GLN A 266 -13.53 4.30 -2.98
CA GLN A 266 -14.72 4.76 -3.69
C GLN A 266 -15.97 4.69 -2.82
N ARG A 267 -16.07 3.67 -1.96
CA ARG A 267 -17.16 3.57 -1.00
C ARG A 267 -17.13 4.69 0.03
N TYR A 268 -15.95 4.94 0.61
CA TYR A 268 -15.80 6.01 1.59
C TYR A 268 -16.16 7.38 1.00
N LEU A 269 -15.68 7.67 -0.21
CA LEU A 269 -15.95 8.94 -0.90
C LEU A 269 -17.45 9.08 -1.23
N TYR A 270 -18.10 8.01 -1.68
CA TYR A 270 -19.53 8.02 -1.97
C TYR A 270 -20.40 8.19 -0.71
N GLU A 271 -20.12 7.43 0.34
CA GLU A 271 -20.94 7.40 1.56
C GLU A 271 -20.71 8.62 2.47
N ASN A 272 -19.54 9.27 2.41
CA ASN A 272 -19.18 10.35 3.33
C ASN A 272 -18.93 11.71 2.66
N LEU A 273 -18.65 11.74 1.36
CA LEU A 273 -18.35 12.96 0.61
C LEU A 273 -19.31 13.16 -0.59
N GLU A 274 -20.27 12.27 -0.78
CA GLU A 274 -21.27 12.30 -1.88
C GLU A 274 -20.62 12.28 -3.28
N GLU A 275 -19.39 11.76 -3.40
CA GLU A 275 -18.68 11.68 -4.66
C GLU A 275 -19.16 10.48 -5.49
N ALA A 276 -19.32 10.67 -6.80
CA ALA A 276 -19.72 9.60 -7.73
C ALA A 276 -18.64 8.50 -7.77
N PRO A 277 -18.99 7.22 -7.51
CA PRO A 277 -18.01 6.15 -7.49
C PRO A 277 -17.53 5.78 -8.89
N VAL A 278 -16.22 5.58 -9.02
CA VAL A 278 -15.55 5.16 -10.24
C VAL A 278 -15.47 3.63 -10.28
N GLN A 279 -15.85 3.02 -11.40
CA GLN A 279 -15.61 1.60 -11.66
C GLN A 279 -14.11 1.38 -11.92
N TYR A 280 -13.51 0.39 -11.28
CA TYR A 280 -12.07 0.16 -11.37
C TYR A 280 -11.74 -1.30 -11.69
N SER A 281 -10.85 -1.49 -12.64
CA SER A 281 -10.25 -2.78 -12.99
C SER A 281 -8.74 -2.65 -13.07
N ALA A 282 -8.01 -3.60 -12.46
CA ALA A 282 -6.56 -3.62 -12.42
C ALA A 282 -5.99 -4.81 -13.20
N TYR A 283 -5.00 -4.55 -14.01
CA TYR A 283 -4.29 -5.52 -14.82
C TYR A 283 -2.78 -5.37 -14.66
N THR A 284 -2.03 -6.43 -14.95
CA THR A 284 -0.57 -6.38 -15.09
C THR A 284 -0.15 -6.91 -16.44
N THR A 285 0.85 -6.27 -17.03
CA THR A 285 1.43 -6.72 -18.31
C THR A 285 2.36 -7.89 -18.07
N VAL A 286 2.34 -8.85 -18.97
CA VAL A 286 3.16 -10.08 -18.89
C VAL A 286 4.09 -10.26 -20.09
N GLY A 287 4.15 -9.26 -20.97
CA GLY A 287 5.00 -9.29 -22.17
C GLY A 287 4.44 -10.16 -23.30
N GLY A 288 5.28 -10.99 -23.90
CA GLY A 288 4.92 -11.82 -25.06
C GLY A 288 4.28 -13.17 -24.68
N ILE A 289 3.85 -13.93 -25.73
CA ILE A 289 3.14 -15.19 -25.55
C ILE A 289 3.94 -16.24 -24.77
N ALA A 290 5.27 -16.27 -24.93
CA ALA A 290 6.13 -17.19 -24.17
C ALA A 290 6.05 -16.96 -22.65
N SER A 291 5.96 -15.68 -22.24
CA SER A 291 5.76 -15.29 -20.83
C SER A 291 4.39 -15.73 -20.31
N VAL A 292 3.35 -15.57 -21.15
CA VAL A 292 1.99 -16.04 -20.84
C VAL A 292 1.98 -17.54 -20.57
N VAL A 293 2.60 -18.36 -21.43
CA VAL A 293 2.66 -19.82 -21.26
C VAL A 293 3.39 -20.19 -19.95
N LYS A 294 4.54 -19.55 -19.68
CA LYS A 294 5.28 -19.76 -18.41
C LYS A 294 4.42 -19.41 -17.18
N LEU A 295 3.70 -18.29 -17.24
CA LEU A 295 2.85 -17.83 -16.17
C LEU A 295 1.66 -18.78 -15.92
N ILE A 296 1.02 -19.28 -16.99
CA ILE A 296 -0.07 -20.28 -16.87
C ILE A 296 0.46 -21.53 -16.18
N PHE A 297 1.61 -22.05 -16.62
CA PHE A 297 2.21 -23.25 -16.01
C PHE A 297 2.55 -23.01 -14.53
N ALA A 298 3.23 -21.90 -14.22
CA ALA A 298 3.54 -21.53 -12.83
C ALA A 298 2.29 -21.36 -11.98
N GLY A 299 1.24 -20.72 -12.53
CA GLY A 299 -0.05 -20.55 -11.86
C GLY A 299 -0.76 -21.87 -11.56
N LEU A 300 -0.81 -22.80 -12.51
CA LEU A 300 -1.40 -24.14 -12.31
C LEU A 300 -0.65 -24.91 -11.22
N LEU A 301 0.69 -24.87 -11.25
CA LEU A 301 1.53 -25.50 -10.23
C LEU A 301 1.27 -24.86 -8.84
N PHE A 302 1.24 -23.55 -8.76
CA PHE A 302 0.93 -22.82 -7.53
C PHE A 302 -0.45 -23.20 -6.99
N LEU A 303 -1.49 -23.21 -7.82
CA LEU A 303 -2.85 -23.57 -7.44
C LEU A 303 -2.95 -24.98 -6.88
N LEU A 304 -2.25 -25.93 -7.52
CA LEU A 304 -2.22 -27.32 -7.08
C LEU A 304 -1.62 -27.44 -5.67
N PHE A 305 -0.49 -26.80 -5.42
CA PHE A 305 0.21 -26.89 -4.14
C PHE A 305 -0.44 -26.01 -3.05
N ALA A 306 -0.93 -24.81 -3.37
CA ALA A 306 -1.54 -23.90 -2.39
C ALA A 306 -2.83 -24.46 -1.77
N LYS A 307 -3.52 -25.37 -2.45
CA LYS A 307 -4.76 -25.98 -1.98
C LYS A 307 -4.57 -26.85 -0.71
N PHE A 308 -3.44 -27.54 -0.58
CA PHE A 308 -3.19 -28.51 0.50
C PHE A 308 -2.15 -27.96 1.49
N SER A 309 -2.29 -28.29 2.79
CA SER A 309 -1.36 -27.85 3.84
C SER A 309 0.09 -28.27 3.56
N PHE A 310 0.29 -29.52 3.14
CA PHE A 310 1.61 -30.03 2.76
C PHE A 310 2.21 -29.25 1.58
N GLY A 311 1.39 -28.99 0.54
CA GLY A 311 1.82 -28.20 -0.62
C GLY A 311 2.20 -26.78 -0.24
N ARG A 312 1.42 -26.10 0.63
CA ARG A 312 1.78 -24.77 1.14
C ARG A 312 3.12 -24.78 1.88
N SER A 313 3.37 -25.81 2.70
CA SER A 313 4.66 -25.95 3.39
C SER A 313 5.83 -26.06 2.41
N LEU A 314 5.65 -26.79 1.29
CA LEU A 314 6.65 -26.88 0.24
C LEU A 314 6.86 -25.55 -0.49
N LEU A 315 5.80 -24.85 -0.87
CA LEU A 315 5.87 -23.52 -1.50
C LEU A 315 6.65 -22.52 -0.62
N ILE A 316 6.38 -22.52 0.69
CA ILE A 316 7.05 -21.63 1.67
C ILE A 316 8.51 -22.05 1.88
N LYS A 317 8.78 -23.35 1.92
CA LYS A 317 10.13 -23.87 2.15
C LYS A 317 11.08 -23.61 0.98
N TYR A 318 10.56 -23.69 -0.26
CA TYR A 318 11.35 -23.59 -1.49
C TYR A 318 10.81 -22.50 -2.45
N PRO A 319 10.72 -21.24 -2.01
CA PRO A 319 10.14 -20.15 -2.80
C PRO A 319 10.86 -19.98 -4.15
N LYS A 320 12.18 -20.00 -4.17
CA LYS A 320 13.02 -19.85 -5.36
C LYS A 320 12.71 -20.89 -6.44
N PHE A 321 12.49 -22.15 -6.04
CA PHE A 321 12.17 -23.24 -6.97
C PHE A 321 10.77 -23.04 -7.59
N PHE A 322 9.74 -22.87 -6.75
CA PHE A 322 8.36 -22.80 -7.22
C PHE A 322 8.01 -21.48 -7.91
N SER A 323 8.78 -20.43 -7.69
CA SER A 323 8.61 -19.14 -8.36
C SER A 323 9.58 -18.92 -9.53
N PHE A 324 10.36 -19.93 -9.91
CA PHE A 324 11.38 -19.80 -10.96
C PHE A 324 12.38 -18.66 -10.70
N GLY A 325 12.73 -18.44 -9.43
CA GLY A 325 13.68 -17.43 -9.01
C GLY A 325 13.10 -16.05 -8.72
N TYR A 326 11.81 -15.82 -8.98
CA TYR A 326 11.17 -14.53 -8.69
C TYR A 326 11.08 -14.21 -7.19
N PHE A 327 10.85 -15.24 -6.35
CA PHE A 327 10.80 -15.06 -4.90
C PHE A 327 11.92 -15.82 -4.23
N THR A 328 12.69 -15.13 -3.39
CA THR A 328 13.81 -15.73 -2.64
C THR A 328 13.79 -15.29 -1.17
N LYS A 329 14.47 -16.04 -0.31
CA LYS A 329 14.62 -15.69 1.10
C LYS A 329 15.59 -14.53 1.32
N GLU A 330 16.53 -14.38 0.40
CA GLU A 330 17.53 -13.32 0.40
C GLU A 330 16.98 -11.98 -0.08
N GLY A 331 15.91 -12.01 -0.90
CA GLY A 331 15.36 -10.83 -1.58
C GLY A 331 16.26 -10.32 -2.72
N PRO A 332 15.96 -9.15 -3.30
CA PRO A 332 16.75 -8.57 -4.39
C PRO A 332 18.08 -8.02 -3.90
N THR A 333 19.06 -8.03 -4.80
CA THR A 333 20.34 -7.32 -4.60
C THR A 333 20.13 -5.80 -4.75
N GLN A 334 21.09 -5.01 -4.22
CA GLN A 334 21.06 -3.56 -4.40
C GLN A 334 21.06 -3.16 -5.88
N LYS A 335 21.79 -3.90 -6.73
CA LYS A 335 21.82 -3.66 -8.17
C LYS A 335 20.47 -3.95 -8.83
N GLN A 336 19.82 -5.07 -8.48
CA GLN A 336 18.47 -5.35 -8.96
C GLN A 336 17.47 -4.25 -8.57
N MET A 337 17.55 -3.73 -7.33
CA MET A 337 16.71 -2.62 -6.90
C MET A 337 16.99 -1.33 -7.66
N ASN A 338 18.27 -0.98 -7.86
CA ASN A 338 18.65 0.24 -8.57
C ASN A 338 18.23 0.23 -10.06
N ASP A 339 18.27 -0.95 -10.69
CA ASP A 339 17.96 -1.14 -12.11
C ASP A 339 16.47 -1.42 -12.37
N SER A 340 15.64 -1.50 -11.32
CA SER A 340 14.21 -1.80 -11.44
C SER A 340 13.35 -0.55 -11.27
N SER A 341 12.21 -0.58 -11.95
CA SER A 341 11.17 0.47 -11.83
C SER A 341 9.80 -0.10 -12.17
N PHE A 342 8.76 0.66 -11.90
CA PHE A 342 7.41 0.33 -12.35
C PHE A 342 6.76 1.49 -13.09
N THR A 343 5.79 1.15 -13.92
CA THR A 343 4.90 2.09 -14.59
C THR A 343 3.47 1.55 -14.49
N MET A 344 2.55 2.36 -14.01
CA MET A 344 1.12 2.06 -13.98
C MET A 344 0.40 3.05 -14.90
N MET A 345 -0.06 2.56 -16.05
CA MET A 345 -0.88 3.34 -16.97
C MET A 345 -2.34 3.23 -16.55
N MET A 346 -3.04 4.35 -16.54
CA MET A 346 -4.47 4.41 -16.21
C MET A 346 -5.24 4.99 -17.38
N PHE A 347 -6.21 4.23 -17.88
CA PHE A 347 -7.12 4.64 -18.93
C PHE A 347 -8.47 4.93 -18.31
N GLY A 348 -8.78 6.20 -18.19
CA GLY A 348 -10.05 6.69 -17.67
C GLY A 348 -11.01 7.04 -18.80
N GLU A 349 -12.30 6.75 -18.58
CA GLU A 349 -13.39 7.19 -19.45
C GLU A 349 -14.54 7.76 -18.63
N GLY A 350 -15.26 8.70 -19.21
CA GLY A 350 -16.32 9.41 -18.51
C GLY A 350 -17.16 10.29 -19.45
N TYR A 351 -17.81 11.26 -18.84
CA TYR A 351 -18.73 12.18 -19.51
C TYR A 351 -18.26 13.61 -19.34
N SER A 352 -18.33 14.41 -20.42
CA SER A 352 -17.99 15.83 -20.38
C SER A 352 -18.87 16.62 -19.43
N GLU A 353 -18.43 17.80 -19.04
CA GLU A 353 -19.21 18.73 -18.20
C GLU A 353 -20.60 18.98 -18.79
N GLY A 354 -21.60 18.94 -17.92
CA GLY A 354 -23.00 19.16 -18.32
C GLY A 354 -23.70 17.95 -18.95
N GLN A 355 -23.00 16.86 -19.23
CA GLN A 355 -23.63 15.63 -19.72
C GLN A 355 -24.06 14.73 -18.56
N ASP A 356 -25.32 14.27 -18.59
CA ASP A 356 -25.84 13.32 -17.63
C ASP A 356 -25.26 11.92 -17.89
N PRO A 357 -24.50 11.33 -16.95
CA PRO A 357 -23.98 9.98 -17.10
C PRO A 357 -25.05 8.88 -17.23
N GLN A 358 -26.28 9.15 -16.86
CA GLN A 358 -27.40 8.23 -17.03
C GLN A 358 -27.85 8.13 -18.50
N GLN A 359 -27.41 9.07 -19.34
CA GLN A 359 -27.81 9.17 -20.74
C GLN A 359 -26.62 9.07 -21.67
N GLY A 360 -26.66 8.12 -22.59
CA GLY A 360 -25.67 7.98 -23.63
C GLY A 360 -24.45 7.13 -23.23
N LYS A 361 -23.37 7.29 -23.99
CA LYS A 361 -22.08 6.60 -23.80
C LYS A 361 -21.02 7.58 -23.30
N PRO A 362 -19.99 7.12 -22.59
CA PRO A 362 -18.84 7.94 -22.27
C PRO A 362 -18.28 8.60 -23.52
N ASN A 363 -17.97 9.90 -23.45
CA ASN A 363 -17.52 10.70 -24.59
C ASN A 363 -16.20 11.43 -24.33
N VAL A 364 -15.64 11.32 -23.12
CA VAL A 364 -14.32 11.85 -22.81
C VAL A 364 -13.41 10.74 -22.29
N LYS A 365 -12.13 10.84 -22.60
CA LYS A 365 -11.10 9.90 -22.17
C LYS A 365 -9.92 10.66 -21.60
N ILE A 366 -9.25 10.05 -20.64
CA ILE A 366 -8.02 10.56 -20.06
C ILE A 366 -7.02 9.40 -19.93
N CYS A 367 -5.76 9.68 -20.14
CA CYS A 367 -4.67 8.76 -19.85
C CYS A 367 -3.75 9.39 -18.82
N THR A 368 -3.55 8.71 -17.69
CA THR A 368 -2.59 9.12 -16.66
C THR A 368 -1.59 8.01 -16.39
N GLN A 369 -0.50 8.37 -15.76
CA GLN A 369 0.58 7.44 -15.44
C GLN A 369 1.05 7.67 -14.01
N VAL A 370 1.28 6.58 -13.29
CA VAL A 370 2.09 6.59 -12.07
C VAL A 370 3.37 5.82 -12.34
N LYS A 371 4.52 6.47 -12.15
CA LYS A 371 5.84 5.89 -12.35
C LYS A 371 6.67 6.01 -11.09
N GLY A 372 7.44 4.99 -10.77
CA GLY A 372 8.32 5.00 -9.61
C GLY A 372 9.51 4.06 -9.75
N PRO A 373 10.42 4.11 -8.77
CA PRO A 373 11.55 3.21 -8.67
C PRO A 373 11.10 1.78 -8.36
N GLU A 374 12.01 0.91 -7.96
CA GLU A 374 11.71 -0.46 -7.55
C GLU A 374 10.55 -0.49 -6.53
N ALA A 375 9.56 -1.36 -6.76
CA ALA A 375 8.26 -1.32 -6.12
C ALA A 375 8.28 -1.66 -4.61
N GLY A 376 9.02 -2.73 -4.25
CA GLY A 376 8.93 -3.34 -2.93
C GLY A 376 9.78 -2.65 -1.86
N TYR A 377 10.95 -2.17 -2.22
CA TYR A 377 11.97 -1.77 -1.25
C TYR A 377 12.52 -0.36 -1.45
N VAL A 378 12.03 0.33 -2.51
CA VAL A 378 12.29 1.75 -2.74
C VAL A 378 10.97 2.52 -2.75
N ALA A 379 10.03 2.19 -3.62
CA ALA A 379 8.74 2.90 -3.68
C ALA A 379 7.87 2.67 -2.44
N THR A 380 7.84 1.45 -1.88
CA THR A 380 7.08 1.15 -0.65
C THR A 380 7.56 1.97 0.54
N PRO A 381 8.87 2.04 0.88
CA PRO A 381 9.38 2.95 1.91
C PRO A 381 9.01 4.42 1.67
N ILE A 382 9.20 4.91 0.44
CA ILE A 382 8.82 6.29 0.07
C ILE A 382 7.33 6.53 0.36
N ALA A 383 6.45 5.66 -0.12
CA ALA A 383 5.02 5.79 0.09
C ALA A 383 4.65 5.79 1.58
N MET A 384 5.16 4.83 2.35
CA MET A 384 4.87 4.70 3.78
C MET A 384 5.33 5.91 4.58
N VAL A 385 6.56 6.40 4.32
CA VAL A 385 7.11 7.56 5.03
C VAL A 385 6.36 8.83 4.65
N GLN A 386 6.04 9.06 3.36
CA GLN A 386 5.28 10.24 2.95
C GLN A 386 3.83 10.22 3.47
N VAL A 387 3.20 9.06 3.57
CA VAL A 387 1.92 8.88 4.28
C VAL A 387 2.05 9.29 5.75
N ALA A 388 3.09 8.84 6.44
CA ALA A 388 3.32 9.18 7.84
C ALA A 388 3.57 10.68 8.05
N VAL A 389 4.38 11.30 7.21
CA VAL A 389 4.64 12.74 7.25
C VAL A 389 3.35 13.53 6.97
N THR A 390 2.56 13.13 5.99
CA THR A 390 1.27 13.76 5.69
C THR A 390 0.30 13.65 6.86
N LEU A 391 0.22 12.48 7.51
CA LEU A 391 -0.58 12.28 8.72
C LEU A 391 -0.20 13.26 9.85
N LEU A 392 1.10 13.51 10.04
CA LEU A 392 1.60 14.44 11.08
C LEU A 392 1.34 15.92 10.72
N LYS A 393 1.55 16.29 9.46
CA LYS A 393 1.58 17.71 9.01
C LYS A 393 0.22 18.24 8.56
N GLU A 394 -0.65 17.38 8.02
CA GLU A 394 -1.91 17.79 7.38
C GLU A 394 -3.14 17.22 8.10
N ARG A 395 -3.07 17.13 9.42
CA ARG A 395 -4.13 16.52 10.24
C ARG A 395 -5.51 17.16 10.05
N SER A 396 -5.59 18.44 9.77
CA SER A 396 -6.83 19.17 9.51
C SER A 396 -7.50 18.78 8.17
N SER A 397 -6.74 18.22 7.24
CA SER A 397 -7.23 17.76 5.93
C SER A 397 -7.63 16.28 5.91
N LEU A 398 -7.39 15.56 7.01
CA LEU A 398 -7.82 14.17 7.17
C LEU A 398 -9.33 14.11 7.48
N PRO A 399 -9.97 12.92 7.35
CA PRO A 399 -11.33 12.72 7.81
C PRO A 399 -11.52 13.23 9.24
N GLN A 400 -12.64 13.92 9.52
CA GLN A 400 -12.88 14.56 10.83
C GLN A 400 -12.84 13.59 12.02
N ARG A 401 -13.21 12.34 11.78
CA ARG A 401 -13.15 11.27 12.77
C ARG A 401 -12.00 10.34 12.44
N GLY A 402 -11.37 9.77 13.46
CA GLY A 402 -10.52 8.60 13.30
C GLY A 402 -11.28 7.44 12.64
N GLY A 403 -10.63 6.31 12.44
CA GLY A 403 -11.22 5.14 11.79
C GLY A 403 -10.18 4.29 11.10
N VAL A 404 -10.67 3.27 10.39
CA VAL A 404 -9.82 2.39 9.56
C VAL A 404 -10.02 2.76 8.09
N TYR A 405 -8.98 3.32 7.49
CA TYR A 405 -9.01 3.92 6.15
C TYR A 405 -8.10 3.21 5.16
N THR A 406 -8.38 3.42 3.89
CA THR A 406 -7.46 3.24 2.77
C THR A 406 -6.62 4.51 2.58
N PRO A 407 -5.50 4.47 1.84
CA PRO A 407 -4.72 5.69 1.55
C PRO A 407 -5.56 6.78 0.88
N GLY A 408 -6.30 6.45 -0.18
CA GLY A 408 -7.17 7.42 -0.86
C GLY A 408 -8.31 7.93 0.00
N GLY A 409 -8.88 7.08 0.88
CA GLY A 409 -9.91 7.50 1.82
C GLY A 409 -9.39 8.47 2.88
N ALA A 410 -8.19 8.25 3.39
CA ALA A 410 -7.59 9.13 4.40
C ALA A 410 -7.04 10.44 3.80
N PHE A 411 -6.41 10.38 2.62
CA PHE A 411 -5.58 11.47 2.11
C PHE A 411 -6.13 12.15 0.85
N SER A 412 -7.39 11.91 0.47
CA SER A 412 -8.01 12.51 -0.72
C SER A 412 -8.01 14.05 -0.74
N LYS A 413 -7.91 14.70 0.42
CA LYS A 413 -7.91 16.15 0.57
C LYS A 413 -6.56 16.73 1.02
N THR A 414 -5.49 15.93 0.92
CA THR A 414 -4.14 16.32 1.35
C THR A 414 -3.22 16.51 0.16
N LYS A 415 -2.01 16.98 0.43
CA LYS A 415 -0.94 17.12 -0.57
C LYS A 415 -0.06 15.87 -0.70
N LEU A 416 -0.60 14.67 -0.39
CA LEU A 416 0.18 13.44 -0.45
C LEU A 416 0.71 13.16 -1.86
N ILE A 417 -0.07 13.42 -2.92
CA ILE A 417 0.38 13.22 -4.31
C ILE A 417 1.58 14.13 -4.63
N GLU A 418 1.54 15.40 -4.24
CA GLU A 418 2.65 16.33 -4.44
C GLU A 418 3.91 15.87 -3.70
N ARG A 419 3.77 15.37 -2.45
CA ARG A 419 4.88 14.80 -1.69
C ARG A 419 5.48 13.58 -2.36
N LEU A 420 4.64 12.68 -2.87
CA LEU A 420 5.08 11.50 -3.62
C LEU A 420 5.83 11.90 -4.90
N ASN A 421 5.33 12.90 -5.64
CA ASN A 421 5.99 13.44 -6.83
C ASN A 421 7.38 13.99 -6.51
N GLN A 422 7.54 14.68 -5.40
CA GLN A 422 8.83 15.22 -4.96
C GLN A 422 9.81 14.15 -4.50
N ASN A 423 9.31 12.97 -4.11
CA ASN A 423 10.11 11.87 -3.56
C ASN A 423 10.23 10.67 -4.53
N GLY A 424 9.91 10.84 -5.81
CA GLY A 424 10.24 9.87 -6.87
C GLY A 424 9.10 8.93 -7.29
N ILE A 425 7.89 9.06 -6.72
CA ILE A 425 6.69 8.40 -7.25
C ILE A 425 5.87 9.46 -7.97
N GLN A 426 5.94 9.46 -9.30
CA GLN A 426 5.45 10.53 -10.15
C GLN A 426 4.07 10.23 -10.73
N PHE A 427 3.13 11.14 -10.54
CA PHE A 427 1.79 11.13 -11.11
C PHE A 427 1.74 12.16 -12.24
N THR A 428 1.42 11.73 -13.46
CA THR A 428 1.42 12.60 -14.65
C THR A 428 0.22 12.34 -15.55
N VAL A 429 -0.27 13.39 -16.19
CA VAL A 429 -1.25 13.26 -17.28
C VAL A 429 -0.48 13.01 -18.57
N ILE A 430 -0.86 11.95 -19.29
CA ILE A 430 -0.25 11.61 -20.57
C ILE A 430 -1.12 12.19 -21.70
N THR A 431 -0.60 13.21 -22.33
CA THR A 431 -1.22 13.74 -23.54
C THR A 431 -0.93 12.80 -24.70
N ARG A 432 -1.93 12.03 -25.14
CA ARG A 432 -1.79 11.32 -26.42
C ARG A 432 -2.10 12.29 -27.55
N PRO A 433 -1.30 12.31 -28.65
CA PRO A 433 -1.77 12.94 -29.87
C PRO A 433 -3.13 12.33 -30.22
N GLU A 434 -4.10 13.17 -30.51
CA GLU A 434 -5.39 12.72 -31.04
C GLU A 434 -5.14 11.84 -32.27
N ALA A 435 -5.68 10.61 -32.24
CA ALA A 435 -5.54 9.66 -33.32
C ALA A 435 -6.52 9.97 -34.44
#